data_bf7db163ba75dd486ce551849fc23a55
#
_entry.id   bf7db163ba75dd486ce551849fc23a55
#
_cell.length_a   1.000
_cell.length_b   1.000
_cell.length_c   1.000
_cell.angle_alpha   90.00
_cell.angle_beta   90.00
_cell.angle_gamma   90.00
#
_symmetry.space_group_name_H-M   'P 1'
#
loop_
_entity.id
_entity.type
_entity.pdbx_description
1 polymer ?
#
loop_
_entity_poly.entity_id
_entity_poly.type
_entity_poly.pdbx_seq_one_letter_code
_entity_poly.pdbx_strand_id
1 'polypeptide(L)'
;MKRYDLLTPEGTRDQLFDECIAKRTIQEKLRKIFTAYGYSEVITPGLEFYEVFNGKVHYFPSETMYKLVDGKNRLMVLRPDNTMPIARLAATRLRAEKLPLKLYCNQSIFMVNPKIGRAHV
;
A
#
# COMPACT_ATOMS: atom_id res chain seq x y z
N MET A 1 6.53 9.02 -32.12
CA MET A 1 7.17 9.13 -30.80
C MET A 1 6.12 9.35 -29.74
N LYS A 2 6.18 8.57 -28.68
CA LYS A 2 5.24 8.75 -27.57
C LYS A 2 5.58 9.98 -26.74
N ARG A 3 4.55 10.68 -26.34
CA ARG A 3 4.67 11.82 -25.45
C ARG A 3 4.42 11.35 -24.02
N TYR A 4 5.46 10.92 -23.34
CA TYR A 4 5.34 10.40 -21.97
C TYR A 4 4.85 11.44 -20.98
N ASP A 5 5.03 12.71 -21.31
CA ASP A 5 4.49 13.81 -20.50
C ASP A 5 2.96 13.91 -20.54
N LEU A 6 2.32 13.18 -21.44
CA LEU A 6 0.86 13.17 -21.59
C LEU A 6 0.24 11.83 -21.18
N LEU A 7 1.04 10.89 -20.69
CA LEU A 7 0.58 9.54 -20.35
C LEU A 7 0.75 9.26 -18.87
N THR A 8 -0.03 8.30 -18.37
CA THR A 8 0.24 7.74 -17.04
C THR A 8 1.06 6.46 -17.22
N PRO A 9 1.84 6.07 -16.19
CA PRO A 9 2.56 4.80 -16.24
C PRO A 9 1.61 3.61 -16.45
N GLU A 10 2.14 2.54 -17.03
CA GLU A 10 1.35 1.32 -17.25
C GLU A 10 0.73 0.82 -15.95
N GLY A 11 -0.52 0.40 -16.05
CA GLY A 11 -1.26 -0.09 -14.90
C GLY A 11 -1.85 1.00 -14.03
N THR A 12 -1.66 2.25 -14.40
CA THR A 12 -2.21 3.38 -13.67
C THR A 12 -3.20 4.15 -14.56
N ARG A 13 -4.09 4.86 -13.94
CA ARG A 13 -5.02 5.75 -14.65
C ARG A 13 -5.53 6.81 -13.71
N ASP A 14 -5.95 7.91 -14.30
CA ASP A 14 -6.62 8.95 -13.54
C ASP A 14 -8.05 8.50 -13.21
N GLN A 15 -8.54 8.92 -12.06
CA GLN A 15 -9.92 8.71 -11.65
C GLN A 15 -10.59 10.07 -11.55
N LEU A 16 -11.76 10.22 -12.16
CA LEU A 16 -12.41 11.52 -12.31
C LEU A 16 -13.87 11.48 -11.86
N PHE A 17 -14.30 12.59 -11.30
CA PHE A 17 -15.71 12.97 -11.08
C PHE A 17 -16.54 11.86 -10.42
N ASP A 18 -17.48 11.27 -11.17
CA ASP A 18 -18.39 10.26 -10.63
C ASP A 18 -17.66 9.03 -10.08
N GLU A 19 -16.55 8.66 -10.70
CA GLU A 19 -15.73 7.56 -10.21
C GLU A 19 -15.14 7.87 -8.85
N CYS A 20 -14.69 9.10 -8.64
CA CYS A 20 -14.18 9.52 -7.32
C CYS A 20 -15.30 9.50 -6.27
N ILE A 21 -16.48 9.99 -6.64
CA ILE A 21 -17.63 10.01 -5.74
C ILE A 21 -18.00 8.59 -5.34
N ALA A 22 -18.07 7.67 -6.31
CA ALA A 22 -18.39 6.28 -6.03
C ALA A 22 -17.36 5.64 -5.10
N LYS A 23 -16.08 5.91 -5.34
CA LYS A 23 -15.00 5.40 -4.51
C LYS A 23 -15.12 5.89 -3.07
N ARG A 24 -15.34 7.19 -2.88
CA ARG A 24 -15.47 7.78 -1.54
C ARG A 24 -16.70 7.23 -0.82
N THR A 25 -17.79 7.01 -1.54
CA THR A 25 -19.01 6.45 -0.95
C THR A 25 -18.76 5.04 -0.41
N ILE A 26 -18.08 4.21 -1.18
CA ILE A 26 -17.72 2.85 -0.75
C ILE A 26 -16.78 2.89 0.44
N GLN A 27 -15.76 3.74 0.39
CA GLN A 27 -14.80 3.88 1.49
C GLN A 27 -15.49 4.30 2.78
N GLU A 28 -16.43 5.22 2.70
CA GLU A 28 -17.17 5.68 3.88
C GLU A 28 -18.03 4.59 4.48
N LYS A 29 -18.71 3.79 3.65
CA LYS A 29 -19.47 2.64 4.13
C LYS A 29 -18.61 1.63 4.84
N LEU A 30 -17.44 1.32 4.27
CA LEU A 30 -16.48 0.39 4.88
C LEU A 30 -15.95 0.96 6.19
N ARG A 31 -15.62 2.25 6.22
CA ARG A 31 -15.16 2.90 7.45
C ARG A 31 -16.17 2.73 8.59
N LYS A 32 -17.44 2.97 8.30
CA LYS A 32 -18.49 2.82 9.31
C LYS A 32 -18.61 1.39 9.82
N ILE A 33 -18.49 0.41 8.91
CA ILE A 33 -18.57 -1.00 9.30
C ILE A 33 -17.38 -1.35 10.20
N PHE A 34 -16.17 -1.01 9.80
CA PHE A 34 -14.99 -1.32 10.61
C PHE A 34 -15.05 -0.64 11.97
N THR A 35 -15.44 0.63 12.00
CA THR A 35 -15.56 1.37 13.25
C THR A 35 -16.59 0.73 14.17
N ALA A 36 -17.72 0.30 13.62
CA ALA A 36 -18.78 -0.35 14.40
C ALA A 36 -18.30 -1.66 15.04
N TYR A 37 -17.36 -2.36 14.39
CA TYR A 37 -16.79 -3.60 14.95
C TYR A 37 -15.56 -3.35 15.81
N GLY A 38 -15.26 -2.09 16.13
CA GLY A 38 -14.17 -1.75 17.02
C GLY A 38 -12.80 -1.66 16.39
N TYR A 39 -12.73 -1.55 15.07
CA TYR A 39 -11.45 -1.38 14.35
C TYR A 39 -11.08 0.09 14.30
N SER A 40 -9.78 0.35 14.41
CA SER A 40 -9.22 1.70 14.31
C SER A 40 -8.41 1.82 13.02
N GLU A 41 -8.55 2.94 12.36
CA GLU A 41 -7.82 3.18 11.11
C GLU A 41 -6.36 3.54 11.37
N VAL A 42 -5.48 2.99 10.55
CA VAL A 42 -4.08 3.39 10.50
C VAL A 42 -3.71 3.74 9.06
N ILE A 43 -2.78 4.66 8.95
CA ILE A 43 -2.22 5.08 7.67
C ILE A 43 -0.71 4.93 7.80
N THR A 44 -0.13 4.09 6.94
CA THR A 44 1.32 3.89 6.91
C THR A 44 1.90 4.62 5.71
N PRO A 45 3.21 4.92 5.72
CA PRO A 45 3.83 5.58 4.57
C PRO A 45 3.74 4.73 3.30
N GLY A 46 3.68 5.39 2.15
CA GLY A 46 3.73 4.69 0.88
C GLY A 46 5.09 4.08 0.59
N LEU A 47 6.12 4.59 1.24
CA LEU A 47 7.49 4.11 1.13
C LEU A 47 7.89 3.39 2.41
N GLU A 48 8.53 2.24 2.27
CA GLU A 48 9.11 1.48 3.38
C GLU A 48 10.53 1.10 3.02
N PHE A 49 11.36 0.84 4.02
CA PHE A 49 12.65 0.24 3.73
C PHE A 49 12.44 -1.18 3.22
N TYR A 50 13.30 -1.57 2.30
CA TYR A 50 13.21 -2.90 1.66
C TYR A 50 13.13 -4.03 2.68
N GLU A 51 13.83 -3.89 3.80
CA GLU A 51 13.89 -4.90 4.85
C GLU A 51 12.53 -5.24 5.45
N VAL A 52 11.57 -4.34 5.36
CA VAL A 52 10.22 -4.61 5.86
C VAL A 52 9.58 -5.78 5.11
N PHE A 53 9.93 -5.96 3.82
CA PHE A 53 9.33 -6.98 2.97
C PHE A 53 10.26 -8.14 2.67
N ASN A 54 11.48 -8.11 3.17
CA ASN A 54 12.50 -9.12 2.89
C ASN A 54 12.61 -10.14 4.03
N GLY A 55 11.54 -10.32 4.79
CA GLY A 55 11.54 -11.23 5.93
C GLY A 55 11.25 -12.67 5.53
N LYS A 56 11.58 -13.60 6.46
CA LYS A 56 11.39 -15.03 6.23
C LYS A 56 9.93 -15.44 6.26
N VAL A 57 9.10 -14.70 6.99
CA VAL A 57 7.70 -15.07 7.23
C VAL A 57 6.82 -14.64 6.07
N HIS A 58 7.16 -13.52 5.43
CA HIS A 58 6.35 -12.98 4.36
C HIS A 58 7.29 -12.56 3.23
N TYR A 59 7.24 -13.28 2.13
CA TYR A 59 8.19 -13.11 1.05
C TYR A 59 7.54 -12.49 -0.17
N PHE A 60 8.19 -11.45 -0.68
CA PHE A 60 7.83 -10.83 -1.95
C PHE A 60 9.03 -10.91 -2.88
N PRO A 61 8.88 -11.46 -4.08
CA PRO A 61 9.98 -11.46 -5.04
C PRO A 61 10.47 -10.03 -5.29
N SER A 62 11.78 -9.85 -5.23
CA SER A 62 12.38 -8.52 -5.36
C SER A 62 11.99 -7.83 -6.66
N GLU A 63 11.85 -8.59 -7.74
CA GLU A 63 11.50 -8.06 -9.05
C GLU A 63 10.07 -7.57 -9.16
N THR A 64 9.21 -7.86 -8.18
CA THR A 64 7.83 -7.38 -8.17
C THR A 64 7.66 -6.06 -7.42
N MET A 65 8.73 -5.55 -6.82
CA MET A 65 8.67 -4.33 -6.04
C MET A 65 9.28 -3.16 -6.78
N TYR A 66 8.60 -2.01 -6.74
CA TYR A 66 9.18 -0.75 -7.22
C TYR A 66 10.17 -0.25 -6.20
N LYS A 67 11.41 -0.04 -6.62
CA LYS A 67 12.53 0.30 -5.75
C LYS A 67 12.97 1.74 -5.95
N LEU A 68 13.36 2.37 -4.86
CA LEU A 68 13.91 3.72 -4.86
C LEU A 68 15.11 3.75 -3.91
N VAL A 69 15.93 4.77 -4.07
CA VAL A 69 17.10 4.98 -3.20
C VAL A 69 16.95 6.37 -2.60
N ASP A 70 17.11 6.47 -1.29
CA ASP A 70 17.02 7.78 -0.62
C ASP A 70 18.35 8.54 -0.73
N GLY A 71 18.38 9.74 -0.14
CA GLY A 71 19.58 10.59 -0.19
C GLY A 71 20.80 10.01 0.54
N LYS A 72 20.61 8.95 1.34
CA LYS A 72 21.69 8.26 2.05
C LYS A 72 21.98 6.89 1.43
N ASN A 73 21.56 6.68 0.20
CA ASN A 73 21.80 5.46 -0.55
C ASN A 73 21.18 4.21 0.09
N ARG A 74 20.06 4.38 0.80
CA ARG A 74 19.34 3.26 1.41
C ARG A 74 18.21 2.83 0.49
N LEU A 75 18.00 1.52 0.38
CA LEU A 75 17.00 0.96 -0.52
C LEU A 75 15.61 1.01 0.10
N MET A 76 14.70 1.66 -0.60
CA MET A 76 13.29 1.74 -0.24
C MET A 76 12.44 1.12 -1.33
N VAL A 77 11.21 0.78 -1.00
CA VAL A 77 10.25 0.25 -1.95
C VAL A 77 8.91 0.96 -1.78
N LEU A 78 8.14 1.04 -2.86
CA LEU A 78 6.72 1.36 -2.74
C LEU A 78 6.03 0.12 -2.19
N ARG A 79 5.18 0.28 -1.18
CA ARG A 79 4.59 -0.86 -0.47
C ARG A 79 3.87 -1.80 -1.44
N PRO A 80 4.27 -3.06 -1.50
CA PRO A 80 3.57 -4.04 -2.34
C PRO A 80 2.36 -4.65 -1.65
N ASP A 81 2.24 -4.49 -0.32
CA ASP A 81 1.06 -4.89 0.43
C ASP A 81 0.92 -4.01 1.67
N ASN A 82 -0.15 -4.21 2.40
CA ASN A 82 -0.44 -3.42 3.60
C ASN A 82 -0.20 -4.21 4.89
N THR A 83 0.00 -5.51 4.82
CA THR A 83 0.14 -6.35 6.00
C THR A 83 1.46 -6.10 6.72
N MET A 84 2.56 -6.10 5.99
CA MET A 84 3.88 -5.92 6.60
C MET A 84 4.08 -4.52 7.20
N PRO A 85 3.64 -3.43 6.55
CA PRO A 85 3.67 -2.12 7.19
C PRO A 85 2.88 -2.06 8.50
N ILE A 86 1.72 -2.70 8.55
CA ILE A 86 0.92 -2.74 9.77
C ILE A 86 1.62 -3.58 10.83
N ALA A 87 2.24 -4.70 10.46
CA ALA A 87 3.01 -5.52 11.38
C ALA A 87 4.18 -4.71 11.96
N ARG A 88 4.90 -3.95 11.13
CA ARG A 88 5.97 -3.07 11.61
C ARG A 88 5.43 -2.04 12.60
N LEU A 89 4.30 -1.41 12.28
CA LEU A 89 3.67 -0.43 13.14
C LEU A 89 3.29 -1.05 14.49
N ALA A 90 2.69 -2.24 14.47
CA ALA A 90 2.30 -2.95 15.69
C ALA A 90 3.53 -3.29 16.54
N ALA A 91 4.64 -3.66 15.91
CA ALA A 91 5.87 -4.04 16.61
C ALA A 91 6.65 -2.83 17.15
N THR A 92 6.32 -1.62 16.69
CA THR A 92 7.05 -0.41 17.08
C THR A 92 6.16 0.54 17.85
N ARG A 93 5.42 1.41 17.18
CA ARG A 93 4.65 2.47 17.83
C ARG A 93 3.47 1.96 18.65
N LEU A 94 2.93 0.80 18.31
CA LEU A 94 1.79 0.23 19.02
C LEU A 94 2.20 -0.90 19.96
N ARG A 95 3.51 -1.08 20.18
CA ARG A 95 4.03 -2.18 21.01
C ARG A 95 3.48 -2.17 22.43
N ALA A 96 3.25 -0.99 22.99
CA ALA A 96 2.77 -0.83 24.35
C ALA A 96 1.25 -0.79 24.47
N GLU A 97 0.55 -0.87 23.34
CA GLU A 97 -0.90 -0.79 23.36
C GLU A 97 -1.54 -2.08 23.86
N LYS A 98 -2.72 -1.94 24.45
CA LYS A 98 -3.47 -3.07 24.99
C LYS A 98 -3.96 -3.97 23.86
N LEU A 99 -3.73 -5.28 24.02
CA LEU A 99 -4.21 -6.28 23.05
C LEU A 99 -5.66 -6.67 23.35
N PRO A 100 -6.44 -7.12 22.35
CA PRO A 100 -6.01 -7.27 20.96
C PRO A 100 -6.04 -5.95 20.20
N LEU A 101 -5.18 -5.83 19.19
CA LEU A 101 -5.21 -4.70 18.27
C LEU A 101 -6.14 -5.03 17.11
N LYS A 102 -7.10 -4.14 16.86
CA LYS A 102 -8.02 -4.26 15.73
C LYS A 102 -7.79 -3.06 14.82
N LEU A 103 -7.09 -3.29 13.74
CA LEU A 103 -6.65 -2.23 12.85
C LEU A 103 -7.14 -2.48 11.44
N TYR A 104 -7.43 -1.41 10.72
CA TYR A 104 -7.70 -1.48 9.29
C TYR A 104 -7.00 -0.35 8.57
N CYS A 105 -6.80 -0.53 7.30
CA CYS A 105 -6.27 0.52 6.44
C CYS A 105 -6.97 0.49 5.09
N ASN A 106 -6.88 1.61 4.40
CA ASN A 106 -7.44 1.76 3.05
C ASN A 106 -6.38 2.52 2.24
N GLN A 107 -5.47 1.78 1.66
CA GLN A 107 -4.29 2.33 1.00
C GLN A 107 -4.00 1.59 -0.29
N SER A 108 -3.47 2.32 -1.26
CA SER A 108 -3.01 1.71 -2.51
C SER A 108 -1.76 0.88 -2.28
N ILE A 109 -1.64 -0.19 -3.04
CA ILE A 109 -0.42 -0.99 -3.12
C ILE A 109 0.14 -0.90 -4.53
N PHE A 110 1.44 -1.18 -4.66
CA PHE A 110 2.16 -0.98 -5.91
C PHE A 110 2.97 -2.23 -6.20
N MET A 111 2.73 -2.83 -7.35
CA MET A 111 3.42 -4.06 -7.71
C MET A 111 3.82 -4.02 -9.17
N VAL A 112 5.07 -4.32 -9.44
CA VAL A 112 5.54 -4.47 -10.81
C VAL A 112 4.98 -5.78 -11.36
N ASN A 113 4.32 -5.67 -12.51
CA ASN A 113 3.87 -6.86 -13.20
C ASN A 113 4.93 -7.25 -14.23
N PRO A 114 5.71 -8.32 -13.99
CA PRO A 114 6.74 -8.73 -14.94
C PRO A 114 6.17 -9.26 -16.26
N LYS A 115 4.86 -9.52 -16.31
CA LYS A 115 4.20 -9.99 -17.53
C LYS A 115 3.32 -8.88 -18.06
N ILE A 116 3.90 -8.07 -18.92
CA ILE A 116 3.22 -6.93 -19.52
C ILE A 116 1.95 -7.39 -20.23
N GLY A 117 0.89 -6.59 -20.08
CA GLY A 117 -0.38 -6.87 -20.71
C GLY A 117 -1.31 -7.78 -19.92
N ARG A 118 -0.89 -8.31 -18.79
CA ARG A 118 -1.77 -9.06 -17.91
C ARG A 118 -2.46 -8.12 -16.94
N ALA A 119 -3.76 -8.28 -16.86
CA ALA A 119 -4.52 -7.61 -15.81
C ALA A 119 -4.21 -8.29 -14.49
N HIS A 120 -3.80 -7.54 -13.51
CA HIS A 120 -3.67 -7.99 -12.14
C HIS A 120 -4.64 -7.22 -11.28
N VAL A 121 -5.34 -7.96 -10.54
CA VAL A 121 -6.33 -7.40 -9.65
C VAL A 121 -5.78 -7.41 -8.24
#